data_abd98ce0fcce48cd89a1afabc4f6fddf
#
_entry.id   abd98ce0fcce48cd89a1afabc4f6fddf
#
_cell.length_a   1.000
_cell.length_b   1.000
_cell.length_c   1.000
_cell.angle_alpha   90.00
_cell.angle_beta   90.00
_cell.angle_gamma   90.00
#
_symmetry.space_group_name_H-M   'P 1'
#
loop_
_entity.id
_entity.type
_entity.pdbx_description
1 polymer ?
#
loop_
_entity_poly.entity_id
_entity_poly.type
_entity_poly.pdbx_seq_one_letter_code
_entity_poly.pdbx_strand_id
1 'polypeptide(L)'
;MTQQEKDLLLKDLCAINSDRWLSIENLPNEEWKPINGYGDRYSVSNYGRVKTDAFTYTIHGYIKTKPAHILRIVIRKDGYCKVSLGGNKKQKTLNLHRLVAIAFIPNPNNLPCINHKDENPSNNVVDNLEWCTYEYNNNYGSFKEKHSKAFKNYPKFSKPVIQMTLDGKFIQEFPSIAEAARQLNGNYVNIAEYLRESNKRNHAYGYKWKYKENVN
;
A
#
# COMPACT_ATOMS: atom_id res chain seq x y z
N MET A 1 -7.66 21.71 20.14
CA MET A 1 -6.53 21.88 19.20
C MET A 1 -6.97 22.77 18.07
N THR A 2 -6.31 23.90 17.88
CA THR A 2 -6.57 24.83 16.78
C THR A 2 -6.16 24.23 15.43
N GLN A 3 -6.66 24.77 14.32
CA GLN A 3 -6.25 24.30 12.98
C GLN A 3 -4.74 24.47 12.77
N GLN A 4 -4.15 25.55 13.29
CA GLN A 4 -2.70 25.79 13.24
C GLN A 4 -1.89 24.73 14.00
N GLU A 5 -2.38 24.28 15.16
CA GLU A 5 -1.75 23.19 15.92
C GLU A 5 -1.86 21.86 15.16
N LYS A 6 -2.99 21.61 14.49
CA LYS A 6 -3.16 20.43 13.62
C LYS A 6 -2.20 20.45 12.43
N ASP A 7 -2.08 21.59 11.76
CA ASP A 7 -1.21 21.74 10.60
C ASP A 7 0.27 21.65 10.97
N LEU A 8 0.65 22.20 12.13
CA LEU A 8 2.01 22.05 12.67
C LEU A 8 2.32 20.61 13.05
N LEU A 9 1.35 19.93 13.68
CA LEU A 9 1.47 18.52 14.01
C LEU A 9 1.59 17.65 12.75
N LEU A 10 0.80 17.92 11.71
CA LEU A 10 0.88 17.24 10.42
C LEU A 10 2.23 17.47 9.74
N LYS A 11 2.81 18.66 9.85
CA LYS A 11 4.17 18.94 9.36
C LYS A 11 5.24 18.12 10.09
N ASP A 12 5.11 17.97 11.40
CA ASP A 12 6.02 17.15 12.21
C ASP A 12 5.81 15.65 11.94
N LEU A 13 4.57 15.23 11.66
CA LEU A 13 4.23 13.85 11.26
C LEU A 13 4.77 13.49 9.87
N CYS A 14 4.91 14.45 8.96
CA CYS A 14 5.61 14.26 7.69
C CYS A 14 7.12 14.05 7.88
N ALA A 15 7.68 14.40 9.03
CA ALA A 15 9.08 14.19 9.39
C ALA A 15 9.27 12.94 10.28
N ILE A 16 8.60 11.83 9.94
CA ILE A 16 8.78 10.54 10.62
C ILE A 16 10.29 10.28 10.80
N ASN A 17 10.67 9.89 12.01
CA ASN A 17 12.06 9.69 12.43
C ASN A 17 12.91 10.97 12.55
N SER A 18 12.35 12.17 12.51
CA SER A 18 13.07 13.38 12.94
C SER A 18 13.44 13.32 14.43
N ASP A 19 14.33 14.19 14.88
CA ASP A 19 14.73 14.24 16.30
C ASP A 19 13.53 14.51 17.21
N ARG A 20 12.60 15.37 16.80
CA ARG A 20 11.36 15.62 17.53
C ARG A 20 10.45 14.40 17.57
N TRP A 21 10.32 13.66 16.45
CA TRP A 21 9.58 12.41 16.41
C TRP A 21 10.16 11.36 17.33
N LEU A 22 11.48 11.29 17.42
CA LEU A 22 12.20 10.30 18.22
C LEU A 22 12.42 10.76 19.68
N SER A 23 12.02 11.98 20.05
CA SER A 23 12.03 12.44 21.44
C SER A 23 11.09 11.58 22.27
N ILE A 24 11.51 11.26 23.51
CA ILE A 24 10.65 10.54 24.48
C ILE A 24 9.55 11.45 25.06
N GLU A 25 9.67 12.75 24.90
CA GLU A 25 8.67 13.71 25.32
C GLU A 25 7.36 13.53 24.57
N ASN A 26 6.25 13.71 25.25
CA ASN A 26 4.96 13.66 24.62
C ASN A 26 4.74 14.85 23.70
N LEU A 27 4.11 14.58 22.56
CA LEU A 27 3.55 15.64 21.72
C LEU A 27 2.27 16.21 22.37
N PRO A 28 1.86 17.42 22.03
CA PRO A 28 0.60 17.98 22.55
C PRO A 28 -0.57 17.04 22.26
N ASN A 29 -1.38 16.74 23.29
CA ASN A 29 -2.52 15.81 23.23
C ASN A 29 -2.17 14.37 22.77
N GLU A 30 -0.92 13.96 22.97
CA GLU A 30 -0.52 12.60 22.68
C GLU A 30 -0.98 11.63 23.77
N GLU A 31 -1.68 10.59 23.35
CA GLU A 31 -2.16 9.51 24.20
C GLU A 31 -1.44 8.21 23.82
N TRP A 32 -1.12 7.40 24.84
CA TRP A 32 -0.43 6.14 24.67
C TRP A 32 -1.27 4.96 25.14
N LYS A 33 -1.29 3.88 24.35
CA LYS A 33 -1.93 2.63 24.72
C LYS A 33 -0.97 1.45 24.54
N PRO A 34 -1.01 0.44 25.43
CA PRO A 34 -0.15 -0.73 25.33
C PRO A 34 -0.44 -1.53 24.07
N ILE A 35 0.61 -2.15 23.50
CA ILE A 35 0.49 -3.06 22.36
C ILE A 35 0.27 -4.48 22.88
N ASN A 36 -0.90 -5.04 22.62
CA ASN A 36 -1.27 -6.37 23.07
C ASN A 36 -0.30 -7.45 22.59
N GLY A 37 0.00 -8.41 23.48
CA GLY A 37 0.89 -9.55 23.18
C GLY A 37 2.38 -9.28 23.42
N TYR A 38 2.73 -8.12 23.95
CA TYR A 38 4.11 -7.74 24.28
C TYR A 38 4.29 -7.34 25.76
N GLY A 39 3.30 -7.62 26.60
CA GLY A 39 3.26 -7.14 27.99
C GLY A 39 3.23 -5.61 28.00
N ASP A 40 3.81 -5.01 29.04
CA ASP A 40 3.86 -3.55 29.17
C ASP A 40 5.06 -2.93 28.48
N ARG A 41 5.79 -3.71 27.67
CA ARG A 41 7.04 -3.27 27.06
C ARG A 41 6.88 -2.22 25.96
N TYR A 42 5.81 -2.29 25.19
CA TYR A 42 5.60 -1.41 24.04
C TYR A 42 4.24 -0.72 24.11
N SER A 43 4.25 0.55 23.77
CA SER A 43 3.03 1.34 23.63
C SER A 43 3.01 2.04 22.27
N VAL A 44 1.81 2.26 21.74
CA VAL A 44 1.56 3.03 20.51
C VAL A 44 0.78 4.29 20.86
N SER A 45 1.09 5.41 20.22
CA SER A 45 0.35 6.66 20.40
C SER A 45 -0.74 6.85 19.34
N ASN A 46 -1.69 7.75 19.66
CA ASN A 46 -2.72 8.22 18.73
C ASN A 46 -2.14 8.92 17.48
N TYR A 47 -0.87 9.31 17.52
CA TYR A 47 -0.12 9.88 16.38
C TYR A 47 0.69 8.86 15.60
N GLY A 48 0.69 7.58 16.00
CA GLY A 48 1.43 6.52 15.34
C GLY A 48 2.91 6.46 15.75
N ARG A 49 3.32 7.09 16.86
CA ARG A 49 4.62 6.85 17.48
C ARG A 49 4.57 5.53 18.25
N VAL A 50 5.69 4.83 18.32
CA VAL A 50 5.82 3.62 19.12
C VAL A 50 6.98 3.76 20.05
N LYS A 51 6.74 3.59 21.37
CA LYS A 51 7.80 3.60 22.39
C LYS A 51 8.00 2.20 22.97
N THR A 52 9.22 1.96 23.42
CA THR A 52 9.54 0.86 24.33
C THR A 52 9.87 1.45 25.69
N ASP A 53 9.37 0.84 26.75
CA ASP A 53 9.79 1.18 28.09
C ASP A 53 11.23 0.68 28.35
N ALA A 54 11.84 1.17 29.42
CA ALA A 54 13.15 0.70 29.83
C ALA A 54 13.11 -0.79 30.16
N PHE A 55 14.09 -1.54 29.68
CA PHE A 55 14.15 -2.97 29.94
C PHE A 55 15.58 -3.45 30.14
N THR A 56 15.70 -4.54 30.90
CA THR A 56 16.98 -5.23 31.11
C THR A 56 17.04 -6.50 30.26
N TYR A 57 18.23 -6.83 29.80
CA TYR A 57 18.52 -8.04 29.05
C TYR A 57 19.91 -8.58 29.43
N THR A 58 20.09 -9.89 29.29
CA THR A 58 21.37 -10.52 29.58
C THR A 58 22.09 -10.86 28.28
N ILE A 59 23.35 -10.46 28.16
CA ILE A 59 24.23 -10.82 27.05
C ILE A 59 25.59 -11.28 27.61
N HIS A 60 26.02 -12.46 27.22
CA HIS A 60 27.27 -13.09 27.75
C HIS A 60 27.37 -13.07 29.27
N GLY A 61 26.24 -13.31 29.98
CA GLY A 61 26.17 -13.32 31.44
C GLY A 61 26.11 -11.94 32.12
N TYR A 62 26.22 -10.84 31.36
CA TYR A 62 26.10 -9.49 31.88
C TYR A 62 24.69 -8.93 31.71
N ILE A 63 24.15 -8.34 32.79
CA ILE A 63 22.87 -7.63 32.75
C ILE A 63 23.12 -6.22 32.19
N LYS A 64 22.40 -5.89 31.13
CA LYS A 64 22.40 -4.54 30.51
C LYS A 64 21.00 -3.95 30.57
N THR A 65 20.91 -2.65 30.78
CA THR A 65 19.67 -1.89 30.77
C THR A 65 19.64 -1.02 29.51
N LYS A 66 18.54 -1.10 28.76
CA LYS A 66 18.25 -0.16 27.68
C LYS A 66 17.18 0.83 28.16
N PRO A 67 17.41 2.14 28.05
CA PRO A 67 16.45 3.15 28.47
C PRO A 67 15.22 3.13 27.56
N ALA A 68 14.11 3.68 28.06
CA ALA A 68 12.93 3.96 27.27
C ALA A 68 13.27 4.83 26.06
N HIS A 69 12.70 4.54 24.90
CA HIS A 69 12.95 5.32 23.68
C HIS A 69 11.82 5.09 22.65
N ILE A 70 11.70 6.05 21.73
CA ILE A 70 10.82 5.92 20.57
C ILE A 70 11.50 5.05 19.50
N LEU A 71 10.73 4.14 18.92
CA LEU A 71 11.22 3.25 17.88
C LEU A 71 11.22 3.94 16.51
N ARG A 72 12.26 3.67 15.72
CA ARG A 72 12.30 4.10 14.32
C ARG A 72 11.26 3.36 13.50
N ILE A 73 10.59 4.11 12.63
CA ILE A 73 9.58 3.59 11.70
C ILE A 73 10.25 3.37 10.34
N VAL A 74 9.96 2.24 9.72
CA VAL A 74 10.40 1.92 8.36
C VAL A 74 9.27 2.25 7.40
N ILE A 75 9.51 3.18 6.48
CA ILE A 75 8.58 3.52 5.40
C ILE A 75 8.93 2.65 4.19
N ARG A 76 7.96 1.90 3.70
CA ARG A 76 8.11 1.06 2.50
C ARG A 76 8.01 1.90 1.23
N LYS A 77 8.40 1.31 0.09
CA LYS A 77 8.27 1.96 -1.24
C LYS A 77 6.82 2.30 -1.61
N ASP A 78 5.86 1.56 -1.06
CA ASP A 78 4.42 1.80 -1.23
C ASP A 78 3.85 2.82 -0.21
N GLY A 79 4.69 3.46 0.59
CA GLY A 79 4.34 4.46 1.59
C GLY A 79 3.90 3.90 2.94
N TYR A 80 3.60 2.60 3.05
CA TYR A 80 3.18 2.01 4.33
C TYR A 80 4.29 2.00 5.37
N CYS A 81 3.92 2.37 6.59
CA CYS A 81 4.80 2.42 7.74
C CYS A 81 4.81 1.10 8.51
N LYS A 82 6.00 0.65 8.90
CA LYS A 82 6.22 -0.55 9.71
C LYS A 82 7.13 -0.27 10.89
N VAL A 83 6.91 -1.01 11.97
CA VAL A 83 7.76 -1.03 13.16
C VAL A 83 8.14 -2.46 13.51
N SER A 84 9.35 -2.65 14.01
CA SER A 84 9.84 -3.96 14.43
C SER A 84 9.86 -4.05 15.96
N LEU A 85 9.07 -4.96 16.50
CA LEU A 85 8.99 -5.21 17.94
C LEU A 85 9.73 -6.49 18.29
N GLY A 86 10.60 -6.42 19.29
CA GLY A 86 11.29 -7.58 19.86
C GLY A 86 10.39 -8.27 20.89
N GLY A 87 10.31 -9.58 20.85
CA GLY A 87 9.59 -10.41 21.83
C GLY A 87 10.48 -11.51 22.36
N ASN A 88 9.92 -12.36 23.24
CA ASN A 88 10.66 -13.43 23.93
C ASN A 88 11.28 -14.50 22.99
N LYS A 89 10.82 -14.60 21.74
CA LYS A 89 11.30 -15.64 20.80
C LYS A 89 11.83 -15.09 19.47
N LYS A 90 11.19 -14.09 18.87
CA LYS A 90 11.62 -13.51 17.57
C LYS A 90 11.10 -12.08 17.42
N GLN A 91 11.87 -11.25 16.72
CA GLN A 91 11.44 -9.93 16.29
C GLN A 91 10.32 -10.05 15.23
N LYS A 92 9.24 -9.29 15.40
CA LYS A 92 8.15 -9.19 14.44
C LYS A 92 8.04 -7.78 13.89
N THR A 93 7.89 -7.68 12.57
CA THR A 93 7.63 -6.41 11.91
C THR A 93 6.13 -6.27 11.64
N LEU A 94 5.54 -5.22 12.19
CA LEU A 94 4.09 -4.97 12.19
C LEU A 94 3.77 -3.70 11.42
N ASN A 95 2.57 -3.66 10.82
CA ASN A 95 2.07 -2.45 10.17
C ASN A 95 1.61 -1.44 11.21
N LEU A 96 2.09 -0.22 11.11
CA LEU A 96 1.84 0.83 12.09
C LEU A 96 0.37 1.22 12.20
N HIS A 97 -0.31 1.44 11.06
CA HIS A 97 -1.74 1.74 11.04
C HIS A 97 -2.59 0.69 11.77
N ARG A 98 -2.20 -0.61 11.71
CA ARG A 98 -2.92 -1.66 12.43
C ARG A 98 -2.73 -1.56 13.93
N LEU A 99 -1.53 -1.20 14.40
CA LEU A 99 -1.26 -1.00 15.82
C LEU A 99 -2.12 0.14 16.37
N VAL A 100 -2.15 1.28 15.65
CA VAL A 100 -2.97 2.43 16.03
C VAL A 100 -4.45 2.08 16.02
N ALA A 101 -4.96 1.50 14.94
CA ALA A 101 -6.38 1.18 14.82
C ALA A 101 -6.83 0.18 15.89
N ILE A 102 -6.06 -0.88 16.15
CA ILE A 102 -6.38 -1.87 17.19
C ILE A 102 -6.41 -1.21 18.59
N ALA A 103 -5.51 -0.28 18.86
CA ALA A 103 -5.42 0.38 20.14
C ALA A 103 -6.50 1.43 20.38
N PHE A 104 -6.87 2.19 19.34
CA PHE A 104 -7.66 3.41 19.52
C PHE A 104 -9.05 3.38 18.88
N ILE A 105 -9.28 2.56 17.86
CA ILE A 105 -10.54 2.58 17.09
C ILE A 105 -11.34 1.31 17.39
N PRO A 106 -12.51 1.39 18.01
CA PRO A 106 -13.40 0.25 18.19
C PRO A 106 -13.76 -0.42 16.87
N ASN A 107 -13.77 -1.75 16.86
CA ASN A 107 -14.15 -2.55 15.68
C ASN A 107 -15.21 -3.61 16.03
N PRO A 108 -16.44 -3.18 16.41
CA PRO A 108 -17.49 -4.09 16.85
C PRO A 108 -17.95 -5.06 15.75
N ASN A 109 -17.78 -4.69 14.48
CA ASN A 109 -18.18 -5.47 13.33
C ASN A 109 -17.04 -6.36 12.78
N ASN A 110 -15.89 -6.44 13.44
CA ASN A 110 -14.72 -7.21 13.01
C ASN A 110 -14.32 -6.93 11.54
N LEU A 111 -14.35 -5.67 11.12
CA LEU A 111 -13.99 -5.26 9.78
C LEU A 111 -12.49 -5.57 9.50
N PRO A 112 -12.15 -6.13 8.33
CA PRO A 112 -10.82 -6.69 8.09
C PRO A 112 -9.75 -5.67 7.70
N CYS A 113 -10.16 -4.55 7.10
CA CYS A 113 -9.26 -3.55 6.53
C CYS A 113 -9.23 -2.26 7.34
N ILE A 114 -8.16 -1.50 7.13
CA ILE A 114 -8.03 -0.13 7.63
C ILE A 114 -7.77 0.76 6.43
N ASN A 115 -8.58 1.77 6.27
CA ASN A 115 -8.46 2.81 5.27
C ASN A 115 -7.74 4.04 5.84
N HIS A 116 -6.93 4.71 5.03
CA HIS A 116 -6.39 6.05 5.31
C HIS A 116 -7.29 7.06 4.59
N LYS A 117 -8.01 7.89 5.36
CA LYS A 117 -9.01 8.82 4.82
C LYS A 117 -8.42 9.84 3.85
N ASP A 118 -7.15 10.21 4.03
CA ASP A 118 -6.40 11.14 3.15
C ASP A 118 -5.66 10.43 1.99
N GLU A 119 -5.85 9.11 1.83
CA GLU A 119 -5.13 8.26 0.88
C GLU A 119 -3.58 8.26 1.06
N ASN A 120 -3.07 8.75 2.19
CA ASN A 120 -1.64 8.76 2.49
C ASN A 120 -1.29 7.63 3.47
N PRO A 121 -0.67 6.52 3.03
CA PRO A 121 -0.34 5.38 3.89
C PRO A 121 0.74 5.68 4.94
N SER A 122 1.41 6.83 4.85
CA SER A 122 2.36 7.29 5.87
C SER A 122 1.70 8.06 7.01
N ASN A 123 0.47 8.54 6.84
CA ASN A 123 -0.27 9.26 7.87
C ASN A 123 -1.07 8.31 8.76
N ASN A 124 -0.45 7.87 9.85
CA ASN A 124 -1.02 6.89 10.76
C ASN A 124 -1.64 7.50 12.02
N VAL A 125 -2.07 8.76 11.96
CA VAL A 125 -2.81 9.42 13.03
C VAL A 125 -4.18 8.79 13.17
N VAL A 126 -4.66 8.58 14.40
CA VAL A 126 -5.94 7.91 14.67
C VAL A 126 -7.12 8.51 13.91
N ASP A 127 -7.19 9.84 13.82
CA ASP A 127 -8.28 10.56 13.15
C ASP A 127 -8.32 10.31 11.64
N ASN A 128 -7.18 9.91 11.06
CA ASN A 128 -7.06 9.59 9.64
C ASN A 128 -7.38 8.12 9.32
N LEU A 129 -7.55 7.27 10.32
CA LEU A 129 -7.78 5.85 10.15
C LEU A 129 -9.23 5.47 10.39
N GLU A 130 -9.71 4.47 9.66
CA GLU A 130 -11.01 3.86 9.88
C GLU A 130 -11.01 2.38 9.53
N TRP A 131 -11.77 1.56 10.28
CA TRP A 131 -12.03 0.18 9.91
C TRP A 131 -13.01 0.12 8.75
N CYS A 132 -12.74 -0.76 7.77
CA CYS A 132 -13.58 -0.89 6.59
C CYS A 132 -13.61 -2.31 6.02
N THR A 133 -14.51 -2.56 5.06
CA THR A 133 -14.54 -3.78 4.25
C THR A 133 -13.49 -3.73 3.14
N TYR A 134 -13.16 -4.90 2.57
CA TYR A 134 -12.32 -4.96 1.35
C TYR A 134 -12.94 -4.19 0.19
N GLU A 135 -14.24 -4.32 0.01
CA GLU A 135 -14.96 -3.64 -1.06
C GLU A 135 -14.87 -2.11 -0.93
N TYR A 136 -15.15 -1.60 0.27
CA TYR A 136 -15.01 -0.16 0.55
C TYR A 136 -13.59 0.33 0.28
N ASN A 137 -12.58 -0.35 0.81
CA ASN A 137 -11.18 0.06 0.65
C ASN A 137 -10.72 0.06 -0.81
N ASN A 138 -11.16 -0.95 -1.60
CA ASN A 138 -10.81 -1.04 -3.02
C ASN A 138 -11.54 -0.01 -3.90
N ASN A 139 -12.64 0.56 -3.39
CA ASN A 139 -13.44 1.56 -4.09
C ASN A 139 -13.19 2.99 -3.59
N TYR A 140 -12.39 3.14 -2.52
CA TYR A 140 -12.17 4.42 -1.88
C TYR A 140 -11.26 5.35 -2.71
N GLY A 141 -11.63 6.63 -2.74
CA GLY A 141 -10.83 7.69 -3.35
C GLY A 141 -10.38 7.39 -4.77
N SER A 142 -9.12 7.66 -5.04
CA SER A 142 -8.48 7.49 -6.36
C SER A 142 -7.89 6.10 -6.61
N PHE A 143 -8.14 5.10 -5.73
CA PHE A 143 -7.54 3.76 -5.84
C PHE A 143 -7.81 3.08 -7.19
N LYS A 144 -9.07 3.07 -7.64
CA LYS A 144 -9.46 2.46 -8.94
C LYS A 144 -8.76 3.12 -10.11
N GLU A 145 -8.65 4.45 -10.11
CA GLU A 145 -7.97 5.19 -11.18
C GLU A 145 -6.47 4.93 -11.19
N LYS A 146 -5.83 5.00 -10.01
CA LYS A 146 -4.39 4.71 -9.85
C LYS A 146 -4.08 3.28 -10.28
N HIS A 147 -4.89 2.32 -9.84
CA HIS A 147 -4.74 0.90 -10.19
C HIS A 147 -4.92 0.69 -11.70
N SER A 148 -5.99 1.23 -12.29
CA SER A 148 -6.24 1.13 -13.73
C SER A 148 -5.09 1.74 -14.54
N LYS A 149 -4.59 2.92 -14.15
CA LYS A 149 -3.43 3.56 -14.81
C LYS A 149 -2.16 2.73 -14.69
N ALA A 150 -1.88 2.18 -13.49
CA ALA A 150 -0.67 1.38 -13.25
C ALA A 150 -0.64 0.09 -14.06
N PHE A 151 -1.81 -0.53 -14.29
CA PHE A 151 -1.91 -1.79 -15.04
C PHE A 151 -2.27 -1.59 -16.51
N LYS A 152 -2.60 -0.37 -16.93
CA LYS A 152 -2.87 -0.07 -18.32
C LYS A 152 -1.60 -0.29 -19.15
N ASN A 153 -1.68 -1.24 -20.10
CA ASN A 153 -0.57 -1.61 -20.99
C ASN A 153 0.73 -2.06 -20.27
N TYR A 154 0.59 -2.63 -19.06
CA TYR A 154 1.74 -3.12 -18.30
C TYR A 154 2.46 -4.25 -19.07
N PRO A 155 3.78 -4.12 -19.40
CA PRO A 155 4.48 -5.03 -20.31
C PRO A 155 4.43 -6.50 -19.91
N LYS A 156 4.37 -6.81 -18.62
CA LYS A 156 4.27 -8.18 -18.10
C LYS A 156 2.93 -8.85 -18.42
N PHE A 157 1.85 -8.06 -18.54
CA PHE A 157 0.48 -8.55 -18.76
C PHE A 157 -0.08 -8.12 -20.11
N SER A 158 0.63 -7.25 -20.85
CA SER A 158 0.22 -6.71 -22.14
C SER A 158 1.27 -7.06 -23.18
N LYS A 159 0.85 -7.77 -24.22
CA LYS A 159 1.70 -8.03 -25.39
C LYS A 159 1.29 -7.08 -26.51
N PRO A 160 2.22 -6.33 -27.10
CA PRO A 160 1.92 -5.50 -28.26
C PRO A 160 1.37 -6.33 -29.40
N VAL A 161 0.42 -5.76 -30.13
CA VAL A 161 -0.23 -6.41 -31.26
C VAL A 161 -0.18 -5.51 -32.50
N ILE A 162 -0.10 -6.12 -33.66
CA ILE A 162 -0.09 -5.48 -34.97
C ILE A 162 -1.43 -5.75 -35.64
N GLN A 163 -2.07 -4.67 -36.09
CA GLN A 163 -3.25 -4.69 -36.96
C GLN A 163 -2.82 -4.74 -38.42
N MET A 164 -3.46 -5.60 -39.18
CA MET A 164 -3.17 -5.77 -40.62
C MET A 164 -4.48 -5.83 -41.40
N THR A 165 -4.41 -5.45 -42.68
CA THR A 165 -5.48 -5.69 -43.63
C THR A 165 -5.71 -7.20 -43.85
N LEU A 166 -6.82 -7.57 -44.50
CA LEU A 166 -7.10 -8.99 -44.80
C LEU A 166 -6.08 -9.62 -45.77
N ASP A 167 -5.43 -8.81 -46.62
CA ASP A 167 -4.32 -9.23 -47.48
C ASP A 167 -2.94 -9.19 -46.78
N GLY A 168 -2.92 -8.84 -45.47
CA GLY A 168 -1.73 -8.97 -44.63
C GLY A 168 -0.83 -7.75 -44.59
N LYS A 169 -1.24 -6.59 -45.14
CA LYS A 169 -0.45 -5.35 -45.05
C LYS A 169 -0.57 -4.73 -43.68
N PHE A 170 0.52 -4.17 -43.19
CA PHE A 170 0.59 -3.42 -41.92
C PHE A 170 -0.32 -2.20 -41.94
N ILE A 171 -1.07 -2.00 -40.85
CA ILE A 171 -1.87 -0.79 -40.63
C ILE A 171 -1.27 0.03 -39.47
N GLN A 172 -1.27 -0.56 -38.26
CA GLN A 172 -0.73 0.10 -37.06
C GLN A 172 -0.40 -0.90 -35.95
N GLU A 173 0.30 -0.40 -34.93
CA GLU A 173 0.66 -1.16 -33.74
C GLU A 173 -0.09 -0.65 -32.51
N PHE A 174 -0.46 -1.55 -31.63
CA PHE A 174 -1.06 -1.25 -30.34
C PHE A 174 -0.26 -1.85 -29.21
N PRO A 175 -0.13 -1.16 -28.05
CA PRO A 175 0.62 -1.68 -26.91
C PRO A 175 -0.06 -2.89 -26.24
N SER A 176 -1.34 -3.14 -26.55
CA SER A 176 -2.09 -4.31 -26.04
C SER A 176 -3.33 -4.59 -26.87
N ILE A 177 -3.85 -5.82 -26.77
CA ILE A 177 -5.17 -6.21 -27.32
C ILE A 177 -6.27 -5.31 -26.77
N ALA A 178 -6.21 -4.95 -25.48
CA ALA A 178 -7.22 -4.11 -24.84
C ALA A 178 -7.24 -2.68 -25.40
N GLU A 179 -6.08 -2.12 -25.77
CA GLU A 179 -5.99 -0.82 -26.41
C GLU A 179 -6.53 -0.86 -27.85
N ALA A 180 -6.18 -1.91 -28.59
CA ALA A 180 -6.72 -2.12 -29.93
C ALA A 180 -8.24 -2.21 -29.91
N ALA A 181 -8.80 -2.97 -28.99
CA ALA A 181 -10.27 -3.10 -28.86
C ALA A 181 -10.95 -1.78 -28.47
N ARG A 182 -10.34 -0.98 -27.59
CA ARG A 182 -10.87 0.35 -27.21
C ARG A 182 -10.97 1.30 -28.38
N GLN A 183 -9.92 1.36 -29.22
CA GLN A 183 -9.94 2.23 -30.42
C GLN A 183 -10.92 1.78 -31.49
N LEU A 184 -11.24 0.49 -31.50
CA LEU A 184 -12.27 -0.09 -32.40
C LEU A 184 -13.69 -0.09 -31.80
N ASN A 185 -13.87 0.50 -30.62
CA ASN A 185 -15.13 0.38 -29.83
C ASN A 185 -15.62 -1.05 -29.69
N GLY A 186 -14.69 -2.00 -29.55
CA GLY A 186 -14.95 -3.43 -29.55
C GLY A 186 -14.56 -4.15 -28.26
N ASN A 187 -14.84 -5.47 -28.22
CA ASN A 187 -14.47 -6.32 -27.11
C ASN A 187 -13.09 -6.96 -27.36
N TYR A 188 -12.15 -6.81 -26.44
CA TYR A 188 -10.82 -7.40 -26.54
C TYR A 188 -10.83 -8.93 -26.71
N VAL A 189 -11.87 -9.62 -26.25
CA VAL A 189 -12.04 -11.08 -26.37
C VAL A 189 -11.99 -11.52 -27.83
N ASN A 190 -12.60 -10.78 -28.74
CA ASN A 190 -12.63 -11.13 -30.16
C ASN A 190 -11.22 -11.13 -30.79
N ILE A 191 -10.39 -10.16 -30.44
CA ILE A 191 -8.99 -10.11 -30.91
C ILE A 191 -8.17 -11.22 -30.24
N ALA A 192 -8.37 -11.44 -28.93
CA ALA A 192 -7.68 -12.47 -28.19
C ALA A 192 -8.00 -13.88 -28.71
N GLU A 193 -9.25 -14.15 -29.05
CA GLU A 193 -9.67 -15.41 -29.66
C GLU A 193 -9.08 -15.59 -31.06
N TYR A 194 -9.00 -14.54 -31.86
CA TYR A 194 -8.32 -14.60 -33.16
C TYR A 194 -6.83 -14.94 -33.01
N LEU A 195 -6.15 -14.36 -32.04
CA LEU A 195 -4.72 -14.59 -31.79
C LEU A 195 -4.38 -15.96 -31.17
N ARG A 196 -5.40 -16.72 -30.72
CA ARG A 196 -5.22 -18.11 -30.28
C ARG A 196 -5.21 -19.02 -31.52
N GLU A 197 -4.11 -19.72 -31.76
CA GLU A 197 -3.92 -20.61 -32.91
C GLU A 197 -5.01 -21.69 -33.08
N SER A 198 -5.76 -22.00 -32.01
CA SER A 198 -6.87 -22.97 -32.03
C SER A 198 -8.15 -22.43 -32.65
N ASN A 199 -8.23 -21.16 -33.02
CA ASN A 199 -9.46 -20.52 -33.45
C ASN A 199 -9.55 -20.41 -34.99
N LYS A 200 -10.59 -20.99 -35.62
CA LYS A 200 -10.84 -20.98 -37.08
C LYS A 200 -11.32 -19.64 -37.62
N ARG A 201 -11.22 -18.53 -36.87
CA ARG A 201 -11.65 -17.20 -37.32
C ARG A 201 -10.67 -16.61 -38.31
N ASN A 202 -11.14 -16.17 -39.47
CA ASN A 202 -10.30 -15.57 -40.51
C ASN A 202 -9.92 -14.11 -40.20
N HIS A 203 -10.66 -13.45 -39.30
CA HIS A 203 -10.42 -12.06 -38.89
C HIS A 203 -11.10 -11.72 -37.56
N ALA A 204 -10.70 -10.61 -36.95
CA ALA A 204 -11.42 -9.95 -35.87
C ALA A 204 -11.60 -8.46 -36.24
N TYR A 205 -12.83 -7.97 -36.18
CA TYR A 205 -13.23 -6.61 -36.59
C TYR A 205 -12.85 -6.25 -38.03
N GLY A 206 -12.83 -7.22 -38.95
CA GLY A 206 -12.44 -7.00 -40.35
C GLY A 206 -10.91 -6.91 -40.57
N TYR A 207 -10.11 -7.22 -39.58
CA TYR A 207 -8.65 -7.14 -39.62
C TYR A 207 -8.01 -8.45 -39.24
N LYS A 208 -6.78 -8.70 -39.74
CA LYS A 208 -5.86 -9.71 -39.24
C LYS A 208 -5.00 -9.13 -38.13
N TRP A 209 -4.59 -9.98 -37.21
CA TRP A 209 -3.82 -9.59 -36.02
C TRP A 209 -2.66 -10.53 -35.81
N LYS A 210 -1.55 -10.02 -35.31
CA LYS A 210 -0.43 -10.83 -34.79
C LYS A 210 0.21 -10.16 -33.59
N TYR A 211 0.83 -10.95 -32.73
CA TYR A 211 1.69 -10.37 -31.70
C TYR A 211 2.93 -9.76 -32.34
N LYS A 212 3.39 -8.63 -31.80
CA LYS A 212 4.70 -8.10 -32.15
C LYS A 212 5.75 -9.03 -31.57
N GLU A 213 6.62 -9.55 -32.42
CA GLU A 213 7.78 -10.32 -31.99
C GLU A 213 8.76 -9.37 -31.29
N ASN A 214 9.24 -9.75 -30.09
CA ASN A 214 10.34 -9.04 -29.46
C ASN A 214 11.60 -9.35 -30.29
N VAL A 215 12.12 -8.36 -30.97
CA VAL A 215 13.49 -8.45 -31.51
C VAL A 215 14.43 -8.40 -30.32
N ASN A 216 15.02 -9.57 -29.99
CA ASN A 216 16.09 -9.68 -28.98
C ASN A 216 17.32 -8.92 -29.42
#